data_6e09c0b6f320379d258f393907f06cfd
#
_entry.id   6e09c0b6f320379d258f393907f06cfd
#
_cell.length_a   1.000
_cell.length_b   1.000
_cell.length_c   1.000
_cell.angle_alpha   90.00
_cell.angle_beta   90.00
_cell.angle_gamma   90.00
#
_symmetry.space_group_name_H-M   'P 1'
#
loop_
_entity.id
_entity.type
_entity.pdbx_description
1 polymer ?
#
loop_
_entity_poly.entity_id
_entity_poly.type
_entity_poly.pdbx_seq_one_letter_code
_entity_poly.pdbx_strand_id
1 'polypeptide(L)'
;MDTSDKKRLRFTLIINIIAVVTSLLYVALSFAYFMAMVSMANGNEYEILGFIFGLIGLPVVFIFMIIPFFRIIILICTVNIKKKIMTGKNTSGLRVTTGIMQIIDAIASFAILSFTSSVAVMLSTDLLQSAFGDGRLFSIMYCLIAFGTIIPSLIKGVMQIISAVFLFGMKN
;
A
#
# COMPACT_ATOMS: atom_id res chain seq x y z
N MET A 1 -23.55 23.71 1.74
CA MET A 1 -22.23 23.14 2.02
C MET A 1 -21.26 24.29 2.24
N ASP A 2 -20.64 24.32 3.40
CA ASP A 2 -19.64 25.32 3.76
C ASP A 2 -18.41 25.21 2.82
N THR A 3 -17.76 26.34 2.55
CA THR A 3 -16.54 26.40 1.73
C THR A 3 -15.41 25.55 2.34
N SER A 4 -15.36 25.42 3.67
CA SER A 4 -14.44 24.58 4.40
C SER A 4 -14.64 23.10 4.08
N ASP A 5 -15.89 22.62 4.08
CA ASP A 5 -16.21 21.21 3.80
C ASP A 5 -15.92 20.82 2.34
N LYS A 6 -16.08 21.76 1.39
CA LYS A 6 -15.66 21.55 -0.01
C LYS A 6 -14.16 21.33 -0.12
N LYS A 7 -13.35 22.12 0.59
CA LYS A 7 -11.89 21.99 0.61
C LYS A 7 -11.46 20.65 1.22
N ARG A 8 -12.05 20.28 2.37
CA ARG A 8 -11.78 19.01 3.05
C ARG A 8 -12.09 17.81 2.16
N LEU A 9 -13.25 17.81 1.49
CA LEU A 9 -13.64 16.73 0.59
C LEU A 9 -12.74 16.65 -0.64
N ARG A 10 -12.34 17.80 -1.21
CA ARG A 10 -11.37 17.83 -2.32
C ARG A 10 -10.02 17.26 -1.90
N PHE A 11 -9.52 17.64 -0.72
CA PHE A 11 -8.28 17.08 -0.16
C PHE A 11 -8.38 15.56 -0.02
N THR A 12 -9.44 15.07 0.64
CA THR A 12 -9.70 13.62 0.80
C THR A 12 -9.70 12.89 -0.53
N LEU A 13 -10.34 13.45 -1.57
CA LEU A 13 -10.38 12.84 -2.90
C LEU A 13 -8.99 12.74 -3.53
N ILE A 14 -8.19 13.81 -3.44
CA ILE A 14 -6.82 13.83 -3.97
C ILE A 14 -5.96 12.78 -3.27
N ILE A 15 -6.03 12.70 -1.94
CA ILE A 15 -5.25 11.71 -1.18
C ILE A 15 -5.64 10.28 -1.56
N ASN A 16 -6.93 10.00 -1.76
CA ASN A 16 -7.37 8.66 -2.17
C ASN A 16 -6.95 8.32 -3.61
N ILE A 17 -6.90 9.29 -4.52
CA ILE A 17 -6.34 9.09 -5.87
C ILE A 17 -4.84 8.76 -5.76
N ILE A 18 -4.08 9.53 -5.00
CA ILE A 18 -2.66 9.27 -4.76
C ILE A 18 -2.47 7.87 -4.14
N ALA A 19 -3.32 7.47 -3.18
CA ALA A 19 -3.26 6.16 -2.57
C ALA A 19 -3.48 5.02 -3.59
N VAL A 20 -4.41 5.18 -4.53
CA VAL A 20 -4.63 4.20 -5.62
C VAL A 20 -3.40 4.14 -6.53
N VAL A 21 -2.88 5.28 -6.97
CA VAL A 21 -1.70 5.33 -7.85
C VAL A 21 -0.48 4.71 -7.17
N THR A 22 -0.21 5.06 -5.89
CA THR A 22 0.92 4.47 -5.15
C THR A 22 0.74 2.97 -4.89
N SER A 23 -0.48 2.44 -4.92
CA SER A 23 -0.69 1.00 -4.78
C SER A 23 -0.15 0.18 -5.96
N LEU A 24 0.03 0.79 -7.13
CA LEU A 24 0.68 0.15 -8.27
C LEU A 24 2.15 -0.18 -7.97
N LEU A 25 2.81 0.63 -7.14
CA LEU A 25 4.17 0.34 -6.68
C LEU A 25 4.22 -0.92 -5.81
N TYR A 26 3.20 -1.18 -5.01
CA TYR A 26 3.12 -2.42 -4.22
C TYR A 26 2.90 -3.66 -5.10
N VAL A 27 2.17 -3.53 -6.21
CA VAL A 27 2.05 -4.61 -7.20
C VAL A 27 3.41 -4.90 -7.83
N ALA A 28 4.16 -3.87 -8.22
CA ALA A 28 5.52 -4.03 -8.74
C ALA A 28 6.47 -4.65 -7.72
N LEU A 29 6.39 -4.23 -6.45
CA LEU A 29 7.14 -4.85 -5.34
C LEU A 29 6.81 -6.32 -5.17
N SER A 30 5.52 -6.69 -5.19
CA SER A 30 5.09 -8.08 -5.04
C SER A 30 5.62 -8.95 -6.18
N PHE A 31 5.61 -8.42 -7.40
CA PHE A 31 6.17 -9.12 -8.56
C PHE A 31 7.69 -9.31 -8.42
N ALA A 32 8.43 -8.26 -8.09
CA ALA A 32 9.88 -8.34 -7.90
C ALA A 32 10.25 -9.31 -6.76
N TYR A 33 9.50 -9.28 -5.66
CA TYR A 33 9.64 -10.20 -4.54
C TYR A 33 9.41 -11.66 -4.97
N PHE A 34 8.31 -11.92 -5.66
CA PHE A 34 7.97 -13.26 -6.14
C PHE A 34 9.07 -13.80 -7.08
N MET A 35 9.53 -12.99 -8.03
CA MET A 35 10.59 -13.39 -8.96
C MET A 35 11.92 -13.65 -8.24
N ALA A 36 12.28 -12.86 -7.23
CA ALA A 36 13.45 -13.10 -6.40
C ALA A 36 13.35 -14.46 -5.68
N MET A 37 12.18 -14.76 -5.09
CA MET A 37 11.96 -16.03 -4.39
C MET A 37 11.99 -17.25 -5.32
N VAL A 38 11.40 -17.13 -6.52
CA VAL A 38 11.47 -18.21 -7.54
C VAL A 38 12.91 -18.46 -8.00
N SER A 39 13.68 -17.39 -8.17
CA SER A 39 15.11 -17.52 -8.55
C SER A 39 15.94 -18.21 -7.48
N MET A 40 15.64 -17.98 -6.19
CA MET A 40 16.27 -18.70 -5.08
C MET A 40 15.95 -20.18 -5.09
N ALA A 41 14.69 -20.56 -5.36
CA ALA A 41 14.26 -21.95 -5.35
C ALA A 41 14.92 -22.79 -6.45
N ASN A 42 15.38 -22.17 -7.52
CA ASN A 42 16.04 -22.85 -8.65
C ASN A 42 17.55 -23.08 -8.46
N GLY A 43 18.16 -22.61 -7.36
CA GLY A 43 19.57 -22.83 -7.04
C GLY A 43 19.79 -24.11 -6.26
N ASN A 44 20.63 -25.04 -6.77
CA ASN A 44 20.83 -26.40 -6.27
C ASN A 44 21.22 -26.51 -4.78
N GLU A 45 21.77 -25.48 -4.17
CA GLU A 45 22.18 -25.50 -2.75
C GLU A 45 21.15 -24.95 -1.78
N TYR A 46 20.10 -24.28 -2.28
CA TYR A 46 19.13 -23.52 -1.46
C TYR A 46 17.65 -23.87 -1.73
N GLU A 47 17.36 -25.01 -2.39
CA GLU A 47 15.99 -25.43 -2.73
C GLU A 47 15.04 -25.42 -1.52
N ILE A 48 15.51 -25.90 -0.35
CA ILE A 48 14.69 -25.95 0.87
C ILE A 48 14.39 -24.53 1.38
N LEU A 49 15.39 -23.65 1.39
CA LEU A 49 15.23 -22.26 1.81
C LEU A 49 14.31 -21.49 0.84
N GLY A 50 14.49 -21.67 -0.46
CA GLY A 50 13.62 -21.10 -1.50
C GLY A 50 12.17 -21.56 -1.36
N PHE A 51 11.96 -22.86 -1.05
CA PHE A 51 10.63 -23.41 -0.80
C PHE A 51 9.97 -22.81 0.46
N ILE A 52 10.70 -22.70 1.57
CA ILE A 52 10.21 -22.10 2.81
C ILE A 52 9.86 -20.62 2.60
N PHE A 53 10.75 -19.85 1.98
CA PHE A 53 10.50 -18.44 1.67
C PHE A 53 9.37 -18.25 0.65
N GLY A 54 9.20 -19.16 -0.31
CA GLY A 54 8.07 -19.18 -1.23
C GLY A 54 6.73 -19.39 -0.51
N LEU A 55 6.69 -20.35 0.43
CA LEU A 55 5.51 -20.64 1.24
C LEU A 55 5.08 -19.45 2.13
N ILE A 56 6.05 -18.78 2.77
CA ILE A 56 5.80 -17.59 3.59
C ILE A 56 5.48 -16.37 2.69
N GLY A 57 6.11 -16.29 1.53
CA GLY A 57 5.97 -15.17 0.61
C GLY A 57 4.64 -15.12 -0.11
N LEU A 58 4.00 -16.26 -0.39
CA LEU A 58 2.71 -16.30 -1.07
C LEU A 58 1.63 -15.46 -0.37
N PRO A 59 1.38 -15.59 0.94
CA PRO A 59 0.42 -14.72 1.64
C PRO A 59 0.75 -13.24 1.52
N VAL A 60 2.03 -12.88 1.54
CA VAL A 60 2.49 -11.49 1.40
C VAL A 60 2.19 -10.93 0.01
N VAL A 61 2.44 -11.71 -1.04
CA VAL A 61 2.07 -11.34 -2.41
C VAL A 61 0.57 -11.13 -2.55
N PHE A 62 -0.25 -12.02 -1.96
CA PHE A 62 -1.71 -11.85 -1.94
C PHE A 62 -2.15 -10.57 -1.23
N ILE A 63 -1.57 -10.25 -0.08
CA ILE A 63 -1.86 -9.00 0.65
C ILE A 63 -1.55 -7.79 -0.23
N PHE A 64 -0.38 -7.75 -0.89
CA PHE A 64 -0.01 -6.65 -1.77
C PHE A 64 -0.95 -6.51 -2.97
N MET A 65 -1.49 -7.60 -3.48
CA MET A 65 -2.46 -7.57 -4.57
C MET A 65 -3.86 -7.11 -4.13
N ILE A 66 -4.27 -7.37 -2.87
CA ILE A 66 -5.57 -6.95 -2.34
C ILE A 66 -5.60 -5.44 -2.05
N ILE A 67 -4.49 -4.83 -1.67
CA ILE A 67 -4.42 -3.42 -1.27
C ILE A 67 -4.97 -2.46 -2.34
N PRO A 68 -4.62 -2.55 -3.63
CA PRO A 68 -5.19 -1.70 -4.67
C PRO A 68 -6.72 -1.75 -4.72
N PHE A 69 -7.31 -2.92 -4.58
CA PHE A 69 -8.77 -3.09 -4.58
C PHE A 69 -9.41 -2.39 -3.39
N PHE A 70 -8.83 -2.55 -2.19
CA PHE A 70 -9.32 -1.88 -1.00
C PHE A 70 -9.28 -0.34 -1.14
N ARG A 71 -8.21 0.20 -1.73
CA ARG A 71 -8.07 1.64 -2.00
C ARG A 71 -9.03 2.15 -3.05
N ILE A 72 -9.32 1.36 -4.08
CA ILE A 72 -10.36 1.68 -5.06
C ILE A 72 -11.73 1.78 -4.39
N ILE A 73 -12.06 0.88 -3.47
CA ILE A 73 -13.31 0.94 -2.70
C ILE A 73 -13.38 2.24 -1.89
N ILE A 74 -12.31 2.62 -1.19
CA ILE A 74 -12.25 3.89 -0.44
C ILE A 74 -12.46 5.09 -1.38
N LEU A 75 -11.86 5.08 -2.56
CA LEU A 75 -12.02 6.13 -3.56
C LEU A 75 -13.48 6.21 -4.04
N ILE A 76 -14.11 5.08 -4.37
CA ILE A 76 -15.52 5.02 -4.77
C ILE A 76 -16.42 5.56 -3.66
N CYS A 77 -16.20 5.18 -2.40
CA CYS A 77 -16.94 5.70 -1.25
C CYS A 77 -16.80 7.23 -1.15
N THR A 78 -15.59 7.77 -1.35
CA THR A 78 -15.33 9.22 -1.32
C THR A 78 -16.06 9.96 -2.44
N VAL A 79 -16.06 9.41 -3.66
CA VAL A 79 -16.82 9.96 -4.80
C VAL A 79 -18.32 9.95 -4.50
N ASN A 80 -18.84 8.86 -3.90
CA ASN A 80 -20.23 8.74 -3.50
C ASN A 80 -20.61 9.76 -2.41
N ILE A 81 -19.73 10.02 -1.44
CA ILE A 81 -19.92 11.10 -0.44
C ILE A 81 -20.09 12.42 -1.17
N LYS A 82 -19.19 12.76 -2.10
CA LYS A 82 -19.26 14.00 -2.88
C LYS A 82 -20.59 14.12 -3.62
N LYS A 83 -21.01 13.07 -4.32
CA LYS A 83 -22.28 13.04 -5.07
C LYS A 83 -23.48 13.22 -4.16
N LYS A 84 -23.55 12.52 -3.03
CA LYS A 84 -24.66 12.61 -2.06
C LYS A 84 -24.74 14.01 -1.43
N ILE A 85 -23.62 14.61 -1.06
CA ILE A 85 -23.59 15.97 -0.53
C ILE A 85 -24.14 16.98 -1.56
N MET A 86 -23.75 16.85 -2.84
CA MET A 86 -24.27 17.72 -3.90
C MET A 86 -25.78 17.58 -4.09
N THR A 87 -26.35 16.41 -3.79
CA THR A 87 -27.80 16.15 -3.87
C THR A 87 -28.55 16.38 -2.56
N GLY A 88 -27.90 16.94 -1.53
CA GLY A 88 -28.52 17.23 -0.23
C GLY A 88 -28.87 15.99 0.60
N LYS A 89 -28.32 14.81 0.27
CA LYS A 89 -28.59 13.56 0.99
C LYS A 89 -27.67 13.41 2.20
N ASN A 90 -28.19 12.77 3.25
CA ASN A 90 -27.40 12.45 4.44
C ASN A 90 -26.22 11.52 4.09
N THR A 91 -25.02 11.88 4.56
CA THR A 91 -23.77 11.16 4.30
C THR A 91 -23.06 10.72 5.58
N SER A 92 -23.64 10.95 6.75
CA SER A 92 -22.99 10.71 8.05
C SER A 92 -22.40 9.30 8.15
N GLY A 93 -23.19 8.26 7.95
CA GLY A 93 -22.73 6.87 8.02
C GLY A 93 -21.63 6.58 7.00
N LEU A 94 -21.78 7.03 5.75
CA LEU A 94 -20.78 6.77 4.71
C LEU A 94 -19.45 7.48 4.99
N ARG A 95 -19.49 8.70 5.57
CA ARG A 95 -18.27 9.43 5.98
C ARG A 95 -17.53 8.70 7.08
N VAL A 96 -18.25 8.26 8.12
CA VAL A 96 -17.66 7.49 9.23
C VAL A 96 -17.03 6.21 8.73
N THR A 97 -17.75 5.42 7.93
CA THR A 97 -17.21 4.17 7.36
C THR A 97 -15.97 4.44 6.51
N THR A 98 -16.01 5.43 5.62
CA THR A 98 -14.86 5.77 4.77
C THR A 98 -13.67 6.26 5.59
N GLY A 99 -13.89 7.06 6.65
CA GLY A 99 -12.84 7.50 7.56
C GLY A 99 -12.18 6.34 8.31
N ILE A 100 -12.96 5.38 8.80
CA ILE A 100 -12.44 4.15 9.43
C ILE A 100 -11.60 3.35 8.43
N MET A 101 -12.09 3.16 7.21
CA MET A 101 -11.34 2.46 6.16
C MET A 101 -10.02 3.15 5.83
N GLN A 102 -9.97 4.48 5.83
CA GLN A 102 -8.73 5.24 5.63
C GLN A 102 -7.73 5.04 6.77
N ILE A 103 -8.19 4.97 8.02
CA ILE A 103 -7.32 4.67 9.17
C ILE A 103 -6.75 3.25 9.05
N ILE A 104 -7.58 2.28 8.69
CA ILE A 104 -7.13 0.89 8.47
C ILE A 104 -6.08 0.84 7.35
N ASP A 105 -6.31 1.53 6.21
CA ASP A 105 -5.31 1.59 5.11
C ASP A 105 -4.02 2.30 5.54
N ALA A 106 -4.09 3.31 6.39
CA ALA A 106 -2.90 3.97 6.93
C ALA A 106 -2.08 3.01 7.80
N ILE A 107 -2.71 2.31 8.74
CA ILE A 107 -2.06 1.31 9.60
C ILE A 107 -1.45 0.19 8.76
N ALA A 108 -2.22 -0.37 7.82
CA ALA A 108 -1.74 -1.40 6.91
C ALA A 108 -0.53 -0.90 6.09
N SER A 109 -0.54 0.36 5.65
CA SER A 109 0.57 0.96 4.90
C SER A 109 1.85 1.06 5.73
N PHE A 110 1.77 1.40 7.01
CA PHE A 110 2.93 1.42 7.91
C PHE A 110 3.46 0.00 8.17
N ALA A 111 2.58 -0.98 8.37
CA ALA A 111 2.97 -2.37 8.55
C ALA A 111 3.69 -2.92 7.31
N ILE A 112 3.15 -2.65 6.12
CA ILE A 112 3.75 -3.05 4.84
C ILE A 112 5.09 -2.35 4.63
N LEU A 113 5.18 -1.07 4.96
CA LEU A 113 6.43 -0.32 4.87
C LEU A 113 7.51 -0.94 5.75
N SER A 114 7.18 -1.30 6.99
CA SER A 114 8.09 -1.98 7.90
C SER A 114 8.56 -3.32 7.33
N PHE A 115 7.63 -4.13 6.81
CA PHE A 115 7.96 -5.40 6.17
C PHE A 115 8.84 -5.22 4.94
N THR A 116 8.46 -4.33 4.00
CA THR A 116 9.22 -4.11 2.77
C THR A 116 10.62 -3.57 3.04
N SER A 117 10.78 -2.71 4.03
CA SER A 117 12.09 -2.20 4.44
C SER A 117 12.96 -3.30 5.04
N SER A 118 12.40 -4.16 5.88
CA SER A 118 13.13 -5.28 6.49
C SER A 118 13.61 -6.26 5.42
N VAL A 119 12.75 -6.61 4.46
CA VAL A 119 13.13 -7.49 3.33
C VAL A 119 14.19 -6.81 2.45
N ALA A 120 14.08 -5.51 2.19
CA ALA A 120 15.08 -4.78 1.41
C ALA A 120 16.46 -4.79 2.09
N VAL A 121 16.50 -4.60 3.41
CA VAL A 121 17.74 -4.71 4.18
C VAL A 121 18.33 -6.12 4.08
N MET A 122 17.52 -7.16 4.26
CA MET A 122 17.97 -8.54 4.10
C MET A 122 18.55 -8.81 2.71
N LEU A 123 17.84 -8.40 1.64
CA LEU A 123 18.27 -8.61 0.27
C LEU A 123 19.49 -7.76 -0.13
N SER A 124 19.78 -6.69 0.60
CA SER A 124 20.96 -5.84 0.38
C SER A 124 22.22 -6.36 1.06
N THR A 125 22.11 -7.38 1.92
CA THR A 125 23.29 -7.96 2.59
C THR A 125 24.14 -8.78 1.63
N ASP A 126 25.47 -8.69 1.75
CA ASP A 126 26.42 -9.41 0.90
C ASP A 126 26.23 -10.93 0.93
N LEU A 127 25.78 -11.44 2.09
CA LEU A 127 25.54 -12.87 2.31
C LEU A 127 24.40 -13.42 1.43
N LEU A 128 23.35 -12.63 1.24
CA LEU A 128 22.24 -12.96 0.35
C LEU A 128 22.61 -12.68 -1.12
N GLN A 129 23.35 -11.61 -1.39
CA GLN A 129 23.76 -11.25 -2.75
C GLN A 129 24.68 -12.32 -3.36
N SER A 130 25.54 -12.96 -2.58
CA SER A 130 26.39 -14.06 -3.04
C SER A 130 25.62 -15.35 -3.33
N ALA A 131 24.47 -15.54 -2.68
CA ALA A 131 23.63 -16.74 -2.86
C ALA A 131 22.69 -16.66 -4.08
N PHE A 132 22.50 -15.46 -4.64
CA PHE A 132 21.41 -15.21 -5.58
C PHE A 132 21.74 -15.31 -7.07
N GLY A 133 22.88 -15.76 -7.52
CA GLY A 133 23.13 -15.96 -8.95
C GLY A 133 22.30 -15.02 -9.88
N ASP A 134 21.44 -15.60 -10.71
CA ASP A 134 20.55 -14.87 -11.63
C ASP A 134 19.43 -14.08 -10.92
N GLY A 135 19.10 -14.40 -9.67
CA GLY A 135 18.12 -13.67 -8.84
C GLY A 135 18.60 -12.29 -8.37
N ARG A 136 19.89 -11.99 -8.52
CA ARG A 136 20.50 -10.72 -8.08
C ARG A 136 19.84 -9.50 -8.70
N LEU A 137 19.45 -9.58 -9.96
CA LEU A 137 18.76 -8.49 -10.66
C LEU A 137 17.42 -8.15 -9.98
N PHE A 138 16.62 -9.16 -9.66
CA PHE A 138 15.32 -8.98 -9.01
C PHE A 138 15.46 -8.47 -7.59
N SER A 139 16.49 -8.89 -6.86
CA SER A 139 16.80 -8.36 -5.52
C SER A 139 17.17 -6.88 -5.57
N ILE A 140 17.98 -6.46 -6.53
CA ILE A 140 18.32 -5.06 -6.75
C ILE A 140 17.08 -4.26 -7.11
N MET A 141 16.24 -4.75 -8.04
CA MET A 141 14.99 -4.10 -8.41
C MET A 141 14.06 -3.95 -7.19
N TYR A 142 13.92 -4.99 -6.38
CA TYR A 142 13.13 -4.92 -5.16
C TYR A 142 13.63 -3.83 -4.22
N CYS A 143 14.94 -3.80 -3.94
CA CYS A 143 15.55 -2.80 -3.06
C CYS A 143 15.31 -1.37 -3.58
N LEU A 144 15.52 -1.12 -4.87
CA LEU A 144 15.31 0.20 -5.47
C LEU A 144 13.86 0.66 -5.33
N ILE A 145 12.89 -0.22 -5.62
CA ILE A 145 11.46 0.11 -5.50
C ILE A 145 11.09 0.27 -4.03
N ALA A 146 11.56 -0.61 -3.14
CA ALA A 146 11.26 -0.56 -1.71
C ALA A 146 11.75 0.76 -1.09
N PHE A 147 13.02 1.12 -1.28
CA PHE A 147 13.56 2.39 -0.79
C PHE A 147 12.86 3.60 -1.40
N GLY A 148 12.54 3.56 -2.70
CA GLY A 148 11.78 4.61 -3.38
C GLY A 148 10.35 4.78 -2.87
N THR A 149 9.76 3.78 -2.22
CA THR A 149 8.39 3.84 -1.67
C THR A 149 8.32 4.29 -0.22
N ILE A 150 9.44 4.37 0.51
CA ILE A 150 9.46 4.72 1.94
C ILE A 150 8.82 6.08 2.19
N ILE A 151 9.38 7.13 1.60
CA ILE A 151 8.92 8.51 1.81
C ILE A 151 7.47 8.72 1.32
N PRO A 152 7.10 8.32 0.08
CA PRO A 152 5.72 8.43 -0.38
C PRO A 152 4.72 7.68 0.51
N SER A 153 5.07 6.50 1.03
CA SER A 153 4.19 5.70 1.88
C SER A 153 3.98 6.33 3.26
N LEU A 154 5.03 6.89 3.87
CA LEU A 154 4.93 7.62 5.12
C LEU A 154 4.02 8.85 4.97
N ILE A 155 4.31 9.70 3.97
CA ILE A 155 3.51 10.90 3.69
C ILE A 155 2.05 10.51 3.45
N LYS A 156 1.80 9.51 2.61
CA LYS A 156 0.46 9.02 2.32
C LYS A 156 -0.26 8.54 3.58
N GLY A 157 0.39 7.74 4.43
CA GLY A 157 -0.21 7.22 5.67
C GLY A 157 -0.65 8.36 6.59
N VAL A 158 0.20 9.35 6.82
CA VAL A 158 -0.13 10.54 7.62
C VAL A 158 -1.29 11.32 7.00
N MET A 159 -1.25 11.56 5.69
CA MET A 159 -2.30 12.30 4.99
C MET A 159 -3.65 11.57 5.00
N GLN A 160 -3.66 10.24 5.00
CA GLN A 160 -4.88 9.45 5.14
C GLN A 160 -5.51 9.61 6.54
N ILE A 161 -4.71 9.64 7.60
CA ILE A 161 -5.21 9.91 8.96
C ILE A 161 -5.83 11.31 9.02
N ILE A 162 -5.16 12.33 8.49
CA ILE A 162 -5.68 13.71 8.42
C ILE A 162 -7.00 13.73 7.62
N SER A 163 -7.05 13.02 6.50
CA SER A 163 -8.25 12.92 5.66
C SER A 163 -9.42 12.26 6.40
N ALA A 164 -9.16 11.21 7.19
CA ALA A 164 -10.18 10.57 8.02
C ALA A 164 -10.74 11.54 9.08
N VAL A 165 -9.87 12.28 9.76
CA VAL A 165 -10.28 13.32 10.73
C VAL A 165 -11.15 14.39 10.04
N PHE A 166 -10.81 14.78 8.82
CA PHE A 166 -11.64 15.73 8.06
C PHE A 166 -13.03 15.17 7.76
N LEU A 167 -13.15 13.90 7.38
CA LEU A 167 -14.44 13.26 7.14
C LEU A 167 -15.30 13.18 8.40
N PHE A 168 -14.70 12.89 9.56
CA PHE A 168 -15.41 12.87 10.84
C PHE A 168 -15.88 14.26 11.27
N GLY A 169 -15.09 15.31 11.01
CA GLY A 169 -15.38 16.68 11.40
C GLY A 169 -16.30 17.46 10.44
N MET A 170 -16.75 16.85 9.33
CA MET A 170 -17.69 17.52 8.42
C MET A 170 -19.10 17.54 9.04
N LYS A 171 -19.76 18.74 9.02
CA LYS A 171 -21.15 18.89 9.46
C LYS A 171 -22.12 18.32 8.41
N ASN A 172 -23.28 17.86 8.88
CA ASN A 172 -24.36 17.43 7.99
C ASN A 172 -25.03 18.61 7.29
#